data_62c1925797a932e24615f6cbc3a4cd34
#
_entry.id   62c1925797a932e24615f6cbc3a4cd34
#
_cell.length_a   1.000
_cell.length_b   1.000
_cell.length_c   1.000
_cell.angle_alpha   90.00
_cell.angle_beta   90.00
_cell.angle_gamma   90.00
#
_symmetry.space_group_name_H-M   'P 1'
#
loop_
_entity.id
_entity.type
_entity.pdbx_description
1 polymer ?
#
loop_
_entity_poly.entity_id
_entity_poly.type
_entity_poly.pdbx_seq_one_letter_code
_entity_poly.pdbx_strand_id
1 'polypeptide(L)'
;MGLTEEQIIPVKADATDLKYEKEFFDAVVSTDSYNYFGRDENYLDEKLLPFVKKGGYIYIVVPGMKKDCHNNIYKELLLSWTPEQLDYIHDIEYWKNIISKSKKSEIISIYEMESNEECWNDWVNCDNEYSKNDKKAIDAGACKYLNFIAIVLKKKTVVELSII
;
A
#
# COMPACT_ATOMS: atom_id res chain seq x y z
N MET A 1 10.78 -9.10 -18.67
CA MET A 1 9.81 -10.22 -18.77
C MET A 1 8.84 -9.87 -19.88
N GLY A 2 8.74 -10.70 -20.93
CA GLY A 2 7.81 -10.47 -22.03
C GLY A 2 6.48 -11.17 -21.72
N LEU A 3 5.56 -10.45 -21.05
CA LEU A 3 4.18 -10.92 -20.92
C LEU A 3 3.43 -10.60 -22.21
N THR A 4 2.55 -11.50 -22.65
CA THR A 4 1.70 -11.30 -23.83
C THR A 4 0.48 -10.44 -23.48
N GLU A 5 -0.17 -9.87 -24.50
CA GLU A 5 -1.43 -9.13 -24.32
C GLU A 5 -2.55 -9.99 -23.69
N GLU A 6 -2.48 -11.31 -23.88
CA GLU A 6 -3.42 -12.26 -23.22
C GLU A 6 -3.14 -12.45 -21.72
N GLN A 7 -1.92 -12.13 -21.29
CA GLN A 7 -1.48 -12.26 -19.88
C GLN A 7 -1.62 -10.97 -19.08
N ILE A 8 -1.76 -9.80 -19.78
CA ILE A 8 -1.97 -8.51 -19.14
C ILE A 8 -3.18 -7.85 -19.80
N ILE A 9 -4.21 -7.59 -19.00
CA ILE A 9 -5.41 -6.88 -19.43
C ILE A 9 -5.45 -5.53 -18.70
N PRO A 10 -5.04 -4.42 -19.33
CA PRO A 10 -5.10 -3.11 -18.70
C PRO A 10 -6.56 -2.65 -18.59
N VAL A 11 -6.97 -2.29 -17.39
CA VAL A 11 -8.33 -1.78 -17.12
C VAL A 11 -8.22 -0.46 -16.37
N LYS A 12 -8.86 0.59 -16.91
CA LYS A 12 -9.02 1.85 -16.19
C LYS A 12 -10.21 1.71 -15.22
N ALA A 13 -9.94 1.72 -13.92
CA ALA A 13 -10.95 1.58 -12.89
C ALA A 13 -10.66 2.51 -11.70
N ASP A 14 -11.72 2.86 -10.96
CA ASP A 14 -11.61 3.51 -9.66
C ASP A 14 -11.46 2.42 -8.59
N ALA A 15 -10.40 2.48 -7.80
CA ALA A 15 -10.13 1.52 -6.74
C ALA A 15 -11.23 1.51 -5.65
N THR A 16 -11.97 2.62 -5.50
CA THR A 16 -13.07 2.73 -4.53
C THR A 16 -14.40 2.20 -5.05
N ASP A 17 -14.49 1.94 -6.36
CA ASP A 17 -15.71 1.46 -7.04
C ASP A 17 -15.40 0.38 -8.09
N LEU A 18 -14.72 -0.67 -7.69
CA LEU A 18 -14.37 -1.80 -8.55
C LEU A 18 -15.61 -2.55 -9.04
N LYS A 19 -15.61 -2.96 -10.30
CA LYS A 19 -16.73 -3.62 -11.00
C LYS A 19 -16.37 -5.03 -11.46
N TYR A 20 -15.96 -5.86 -10.53
CA TYR A 20 -15.66 -7.26 -10.78
C TYR A 20 -16.68 -8.17 -10.13
N GLU A 21 -16.74 -9.41 -10.56
CA GLU A 21 -17.51 -10.45 -9.88
C GLU A 21 -16.89 -10.78 -8.51
N LYS A 22 -17.73 -11.21 -7.57
CA LYS A 22 -17.23 -11.67 -6.27
C LYS A 22 -16.31 -12.87 -6.44
N GLU A 23 -15.26 -12.92 -5.61
CA GLU A 23 -14.30 -14.04 -5.60
C GLU A 23 -13.63 -14.27 -6.97
N PHE A 24 -13.36 -13.19 -7.71
CA PHE A 24 -12.76 -13.25 -9.03
C PHE A 24 -11.24 -13.46 -8.98
N PHE A 25 -10.55 -12.75 -8.08
CA PHE A 25 -9.08 -12.75 -8.03
C PHE A 25 -8.52 -13.78 -7.06
N ASP A 26 -7.48 -14.51 -7.47
CA ASP A 26 -6.69 -15.38 -6.61
C ASP A 26 -5.79 -14.56 -5.68
N ALA A 27 -5.27 -13.44 -6.19
CA ALA A 27 -4.50 -12.48 -5.43
C ALA A 27 -4.72 -11.05 -5.95
N VAL A 28 -4.52 -10.07 -5.06
CA VAL A 28 -4.45 -8.65 -5.38
C VAL A 28 -3.09 -8.12 -4.96
N VAL A 29 -2.46 -7.32 -5.84
CA VAL A 29 -1.22 -6.62 -5.55
C VAL A 29 -1.47 -5.12 -5.68
N SER A 30 -1.09 -4.36 -4.67
CA SER A 30 -1.14 -2.89 -4.68
C SER A 30 0.22 -2.34 -4.29
N THR A 31 0.83 -1.59 -5.19
CA THR A 31 2.11 -0.92 -4.95
C THR A 31 1.90 0.57 -5.07
N ASP A 32 2.34 1.33 -4.07
CA ASP A 32 2.32 2.80 -4.03
C ASP A 32 0.96 3.43 -4.39
N SER A 33 -0.12 2.82 -3.92
CA SER A 33 -1.48 3.32 -4.19
C SER A 33 -2.47 3.09 -3.03
N TYR A 34 -2.31 2.02 -2.26
CA TYR A 34 -3.22 1.68 -1.17
C TYR A 34 -3.31 2.77 -0.08
N ASN A 35 -2.25 3.54 0.12
CA ASN A 35 -2.17 4.66 1.05
C ASN A 35 -3.20 5.77 0.76
N TYR A 36 -3.70 5.90 -0.46
CA TYR A 36 -4.70 6.91 -0.82
C TYR A 36 -6.13 6.54 -0.40
N PHE A 37 -6.49 5.27 -0.43
CA PHE A 37 -7.87 4.80 -0.18
C PHE A 37 -7.99 3.78 0.95
N GLY A 38 -6.93 3.07 1.27
CA GLY A 38 -6.92 2.03 2.31
C GLY A 38 -6.87 2.55 3.75
N ARG A 39 -6.89 3.87 3.95
CA ARG A 39 -6.98 4.50 5.28
C ARG A 39 -8.39 4.46 5.85
N ASP A 40 -9.41 4.28 5.01
CA ASP A 40 -10.75 3.94 5.47
C ASP A 40 -10.74 2.51 6.03
N GLU A 41 -11.03 2.37 7.32
CA GLU A 41 -11.01 1.09 8.03
C GLU A 41 -11.98 0.04 7.47
N ASN A 42 -13.00 0.48 6.74
CA ASN A 42 -13.97 -0.41 6.11
C ASN A 42 -13.56 -0.82 4.69
N TYR A 43 -12.63 -0.07 4.06
CA TYR A 43 -12.25 -0.30 2.66
C TYR A 43 -11.85 -1.75 2.38
N LEU A 44 -10.99 -2.31 3.21
CA LEU A 44 -10.49 -3.66 3.04
C LEU A 44 -11.62 -4.70 3.02
N ASP A 45 -12.50 -4.66 4.02
CA ASP A 45 -13.57 -5.64 4.19
C ASP A 45 -14.76 -5.44 3.23
N GLU A 46 -15.04 -4.21 2.83
CA GLU A 46 -16.25 -3.87 2.06
C GLU A 46 -15.97 -3.66 0.58
N LYS A 47 -14.78 -3.16 0.22
CA LYS A 47 -14.47 -2.74 -1.15
C LYS A 47 -13.47 -3.64 -1.86
N LEU A 48 -12.52 -4.28 -1.16
CA LEU A 48 -11.47 -5.07 -1.79
C LEU A 48 -11.68 -6.58 -1.60
N LEU A 49 -11.83 -7.05 -0.38
CA LEU A 49 -11.98 -8.47 -0.05
C LEU A 49 -13.14 -9.18 -0.75
N PRO A 50 -14.28 -8.52 -1.07
CA PRO A 50 -15.35 -9.20 -1.82
C PRO A 50 -14.89 -9.80 -3.15
N PHE A 51 -13.90 -9.19 -3.81
CA PHE A 51 -13.39 -9.64 -5.10
C PHE A 51 -12.28 -10.69 -5.01
N VAL A 52 -11.68 -10.88 -3.84
CA VAL A 52 -10.64 -11.88 -3.60
C VAL A 52 -11.30 -13.21 -3.26
N LYS A 53 -10.81 -14.32 -3.83
CA LYS A 53 -11.27 -15.68 -3.52
C LYS A 53 -11.04 -16.04 -2.05
N LYS A 54 -11.82 -16.95 -1.50
CA LYS A 54 -11.57 -17.52 -0.16
C LYS A 54 -10.18 -18.14 -0.09
N GLY A 55 -9.41 -17.76 0.91
CA GLY A 55 -8.00 -18.17 1.04
C GLY A 55 -7.02 -17.47 0.09
N GLY A 56 -7.50 -16.56 -0.76
CA GLY A 56 -6.67 -15.73 -1.63
C GLY A 56 -5.88 -14.67 -0.86
N TYR A 57 -4.88 -14.08 -1.51
CA TYR A 57 -3.91 -13.19 -0.88
C TYR A 57 -4.06 -11.74 -1.33
N ILE A 58 -3.62 -10.81 -0.47
CA ILE A 58 -3.47 -9.41 -0.79
C ILE A 58 -2.06 -9.00 -0.40
N TYR A 59 -1.32 -8.44 -1.35
CA TYR A 59 0.03 -7.92 -1.19
C TYR A 59 -0.02 -6.40 -1.36
N ILE A 60 0.37 -5.67 -0.33
CA ILE A 60 0.35 -4.21 -0.32
C ILE A 60 1.76 -3.72 -0.01
N VAL A 61 2.25 -2.78 -0.81
CA VAL A 61 3.44 -1.98 -0.49
C VAL A 61 3.04 -0.52 -0.55
N VAL A 62 3.28 0.19 0.54
CA VAL A 62 2.99 1.62 0.65
C VAL A 62 4.24 2.39 1.07
N PRO A 63 4.41 3.65 0.62
CA PRO A 63 5.38 4.54 1.21
C PRO A 63 5.02 4.78 2.67
N GLY A 64 6.02 4.85 3.51
CA GLY A 64 5.85 4.99 4.95
C GLY A 64 6.86 5.90 5.60
N MET A 65 6.66 6.18 6.87
CA MET A 65 7.60 6.83 7.76
C MET A 65 8.15 5.82 8.76
N LYS A 66 9.45 5.91 9.08
CA LYS A 66 10.05 5.10 10.17
C LYS A 66 9.44 5.40 11.54
N LYS A 67 8.97 6.63 11.69
CA LYS A 67 8.25 7.11 12.87
C LYS A 67 7.35 8.26 12.45
N ASP A 68 6.14 8.30 12.98
CA ASP A 68 5.20 9.39 12.77
C ASP A 68 5.85 10.74 13.13
N CYS A 69 5.79 11.69 12.21
CA CYS A 69 6.30 13.03 12.38
C CYS A 69 5.30 14.13 11.96
N HIS A 70 4.02 13.81 11.79
CA HIS A 70 2.99 14.77 11.34
C HIS A 70 2.87 16.00 12.25
N ASN A 71 3.10 15.84 13.56
CA ASN A 71 3.07 16.95 14.51
C ASN A 71 4.34 17.84 14.45
N ASN A 72 5.42 17.37 13.84
CA ASN A 72 6.67 18.11 13.69
C ASN A 72 7.45 17.57 12.49
N ILE A 73 7.00 17.97 11.30
CA ILE A 73 7.52 17.47 10.02
C ILE A 73 8.97 17.96 9.85
N TYR A 74 9.84 17.03 9.49
CA TYR A 74 11.23 17.33 9.20
C TYR A 74 11.36 18.21 7.96
N LYS A 75 12.20 19.25 8.04
CA LYS A 75 12.41 20.22 6.96
C LYS A 75 12.88 19.60 5.65
N GLU A 76 13.60 18.49 5.71
CA GLU A 76 14.08 17.75 4.55
C GLU A 76 12.90 17.19 3.73
N LEU A 77 11.84 16.71 4.39
CA LEU A 77 10.63 16.22 3.73
C LEU A 77 9.88 17.34 3.02
N LEU A 78 9.84 18.53 3.64
CA LEU A 78 9.13 19.69 3.08
C LEU A 78 9.81 20.30 1.83
N LEU A 79 10.99 19.81 1.43
CA LEU A 79 11.63 20.21 0.18
C LEU A 79 10.93 19.63 -1.05
N SER A 80 10.19 18.55 -0.88
CA SER A 80 9.53 17.84 -1.99
C SER A 80 8.03 17.66 -1.78
N TRP A 81 7.57 17.54 -0.55
CA TRP A 81 6.17 17.24 -0.23
C TRP A 81 5.55 18.28 0.70
N THR A 82 4.29 18.62 0.45
CA THR A 82 3.50 19.44 1.36
C THR A 82 3.01 18.62 2.55
N PRO A 83 2.60 19.25 3.68
CA PRO A 83 1.99 18.51 4.79
C PRO A 83 0.79 17.66 4.38
N GLU A 84 -0.04 18.15 3.44
CA GLU A 84 -1.21 17.43 2.93
C GLU A 84 -0.82 16.18 2.12
N GLN A 85 0.30 16.23 1.38
CA GLN A 85 0.83 15.06 0.68
C GLN A 85 1.42 14.05 1.66
N LEU A 86 2.10 14.51 2.70
CA LEU A 86 2.66 13.66 3.75
C LEU A 86 1.58 13.00 4.61
N ASP A 87 0.35 13.55 4.68
CA ASP A 87 -0.79 12.94 5.37
C ASP A 87 -1.20 11.56 4.82
N TYR A 88 -0.70 11.19 3.63
CA TYR A 88 -0.89 9.85 3.08
C TYR A 88 0.22 8.85 3.43
N ILE A 89 1.28 9.29 4.12
CA ILE A 89 2.46 8.50 4.44
C ILE A 89 2.52 8.30 5.95
N HIS A 90 2.29 7.09 6.41
CA HIS A 90 2.21 6.77 7.83
C HIS A 90 3.26 5.73 8.24
N ASP A 91 3.48 5.56 9.54
CA ASP A 91 4.36 4.53 10.08
C ASP A 91 3.69 3.13 10.11
N ILE A 92 4.47 2.14 10.45
CA ILE A 92 4.00 0.75 10.49
C ILE A 92 2.92 0.52 11.55
N GLU A 93 2.93 1.26 12.66
CA GLU A 93 1.96 1.10 13.73
C GLU A 93 0.58 1.62 13.32
N TYR A 94 0.53 2.70 12.54
CA TYR A 94 -0.70 3.17 11.92
C TYR A 94 -1.32 2.08 11.03
N TRP A 95 -0.52 1.49 10.13
CA TRP A 95 -1.02 0.45 9.23
C TRP A 95 -1.43 -0.82 9.96
N LYS A 96 -0.69 -1.25 10.98
CA LYS A 96 -1.10 -2.35 11.85
C LYS A 96 -2.47 -2.09 12.48
N ASN A 97 -2.69 -0.88 12.97
CA ASN A 97 -3.97 -0.51 13.59
C ASN A 97 -5.12 -0.56 12.57
N ILE A 98 -4.96 0.05 11.39
CA ILE A 98 -6.01 0.03 10.34
C ILE A 98 -6.33 -1.40 9.90
N ILE A 99 -5.31 -2.16 9.51
CA ILE A 99 -5.47 -3.51 8.95
C ILE A 99 -6.03 -4.50 9.99
N SER A 100 -5.66 -4.37 11.26
CA SER A 100 -6.14 -5.24 12.33
C SER A 100 -7.65 -5.15 12.59
N LYS A 101 -8.31 -4.09 12.11
CA LYS A 101 -9.76 -3.93 12.21
C LYS A 101 -10.52 -4.86 11.27
N SER A 102 -9.86 -5.40 10.24
CA SER A 102 -10.48 -6.35 9.31
C SER A 102 -10.92 -7.63 10.04
N LYS A 103 -12.19 -7.98 9.86
CA LYS A 103 -12.77 -9.22 10.36
C LYS A 103 -12.64 -10.37 9.37
N LYS A 104 -12.45 -10.04 8.08
CA LYS A 104 -12.49 -10.99 6.96
C LYS A 104 -11.10 -11.38 6.45
N SER A 105 -10.03 -10.76 6.95
CA SER A 105 -8.65 -11.12 6.63
C SER A 105 -7.84 -11.52 7.86
N GLU A 106 -6.71 -12.12 7.60
CA GLU A 106 -5.66 -12.47 8.56
C GLU A 106 -4.38 -11.81 8.09
N ILE A 107 -3.62 -11.21 9.01
CA ILE A 107 -2.30 -10.64 8.72
C ILE A 107 -1.29 -11.80 8.71
N ILE A 108 -0.69 -12.05 7.54
CA ILE A 108 0.39 -13.03 7.40
C ILE A 108 1.72 -12.38 7.78
N SER A 109 1.96 -11.17 7.29
CA SER A 109 3.13 -10.37 7.68
C SER A 109 2.88 -8.88 7.45
N ILE A 110 3.57 -8.06 8.25
CA ILE A 110 3.70 -6.63 8.05
C ILE A 110 5.08 -6.21 8.55
N TYR A 111 5.85 -5.56 7.68
CA TYR A 111 7.24 -5.20 7.99
C TYR A 111 7.71 -4.01 7.15
N GLU A 112 8.75 -3.34 7.64
CA GLU A 112 9.49 -2.34 6.88
C GLU A 112 10.45 -3.03 5.92
N MET A 113 10.47 -2.58 4.66
CA MET A 113 11.32 -3.18 3.62
C MET A 113 12.78 -2.77 3.83
N GLU A 114 13.69 -3.75 3.77
CA GLU A 114 15.14 -3.51 3.85
C GLU A 114 15.68 -2.76 2.62
N SER A 115 15.02 -2.88 1.47
CA SER A 115 15.38 -2.23 0.20
C SER A 115 15.01 -0.75 0.10
N ASN A 116 14.62 -0.10 1.19
CA ASN A 116 14.15 1.28 1.18
C ASN A 116 15.10 2.26 0.48
N GLU A 117 16.39 2.22 0.80
CA GLU A 117 17.38 3.13 0.19
C GLU A 117 17.59 2.82 -1.30
N GLU A 118 17.63 1.55 -1.68
CA GLU A 118 17.74 1.11 -3.06
C GLU A 118 16.53 1.60 -3.89
N CYS A 119 15.32 1.39 -3.38
CA CYS A 119 14.09 1.83 -4.04
C CYS A 119 14.06 3.35 -4.27
N TRP A 120 14.45 4.15 -3.27
CA TRP A 120 14.53 5.60 -3.43
C TRP A 120 15.62 6.01 -4.41
N ASN A 121 16.79 5.38 -4.38
CA ASN A 121 17.87 5.65 -5.33
C ASN A 121 17.42 5.34 -6.77
N ASP A 122 16.79 4.22 -7.00
CA ASP A 122 16.26 3.86 -8.32
C ASP A 122 15.20 4.86 -8.78
N TRP A 123 14.27 5.23 -7.89
CA TRP A 123 13.21 6.19 -8.20
C TRP A 123 13.76 7.55 -8.62
N VAL A 124 14.67 8.15 -7.85
CA VAL A 124 15.19 9.50 -8.16
C VAL A 124 16.12 9.55 -9.36
N ASN A 125 16.51 8.40 -9.89
CA ASN A 125 17.27 8.26 -11.13
C ASN A 125 16.39 7.95 -12.35
N CYS A 126 15.09 7.75 -12.17
CA CYS A 126 14.16 7.62 -13.29
C CYS A 126 13.95 8.95 -14.02
N ASP A 127 13.75 8.89 -15.33
CA ASP A 127 13.32 10.07 -16.10
C ASP A 127 11.83 10.32 -15.96
N ASN A 128 11.45 10.90 -14.81
CA ASN A 128 10.08 11.19 -14.42
C ASN A 128 10.04 12.56 -13.72
N GLU A 129 9.02 13.37 -13.97
CA GLU A 129 8.90 14.70 -13.36
C GLU A 129 8.71 14.65 -11.84
N TYR A 130 7.96 13.65 -11.34
CA TYR A 130 7.76 13.47 -9.89
C TYR A 130 9.06 13.05 -9.21
N SER A 131 9.83 12.14 -9.82
CA SER A 131 11.12 11.71 -9.27
C SER A 131 12.10 12.88 -9.16
N LYS A 132 12.10 13.79 -10.15
CA LYS A 132 12.92 15.03 -10.11
C LYS A 132 12.54 15.97 -8.97
N ASN A 133 11.24 16.02 -8.61
CA ASN A 133 10.80 16.77 -7.45
C ASN A 133 11.24 16.09 -6.15
N ASP A 134 11.01 14.79 -6.03
CA ASP A 134 11.30 14.00 -4.82
C ASP A 134 12.81 13.95 -4.54
N LYS A 135 13.62 14.02 -5.58
CA LYS A 135 15.08 14.07 -5.47
C LYS A 135 15.59 15.16 -4.53
N LYS A 136 14.92 16.29 -4.44
CA LYS A 136 15.33 17.41 -3.55
C LYS A 136 15.34 16.98 -2.08
N ALA A 137 14.30 16.27 -1.65
CA ALA A 137 14.22 15.76 -0.28
C ALA A 137 15.19 14.60 -0.07
N ILE A 138 15.31 13.69 -1.03
CA ILE A 138 16.18 12.53 -0.94
C ILE A 138 17.64 12.95 -0.87
N ASP A 139 18.10 13.87 -1.72
CA ASP A 139 19.46 14.42 -1.68
C ASP A 139 19.75 15.17 -0.36
N ALA A 140 18.71 15.74 0.28
CA ALA A 140 18.81 16.34 1.61
C ALA A 140 18.82 15.32 2.77
N GLY A 141 18.74 14.03 2.47
CA GLY A 141 18.79 12.94 3.45
C GLY A 141 17.45 12.55 4.04
N ALA A 142 16.33 12.78 3.33
CA ALA A 142 14.99 12.40 3.77
C ALA A 142 14.81 10.88 3.95
N CYS A 143 15.59 10.04 3.24
CA CYS A 143 15.53 8.57 3.35
C CYS A 143 15.68 8.05 4.79
N LYS A 144 16.35 8.80 5.67
CA LYS A 144 16.50 8.43 7.08
C LYS A 144 15.19 8.46 7.86
N TYR A 145 14.16 9.15 7.34
CA TYR A 145 12.84 9.27 7.96
C TYR A 145 11.78 8.43 7.25
N LEU A 146 12.06 8.03 6.02
CA LEU A 146 11.14 7.28 5.16
C LEU A 146 11.45 5.79 5.17
N ASN A 147 10.45 4.99 4.84
CA ASN A 147 10.56 3.58 4.53
C ASN A 147 9.50 3.18 3.48
N PHE A 148 9.49 1.89 3.12
CA PHE A 148 8.36 1.24 2.50
C PHE A 148 7.84 0.15 3.44
N ILE A 149 6.53 0.03 3.56
CA ILE A 149 5.88 -0.94 4.43
C ILE A 149 5.21 -1.97 3.54
N ALA A 150 5.62 -3.24 3.70
CA ALA A 150 5.02 -4.37 3.03
C ALA A 150 4.02 -5.06 3.96
N ILE A 151 2.83 -5.35 3.44
CA ILE A 151 1.72 -5.98 4.15
C ILE A 151 1.24 -7.17 3.32
N VAL A 152 1.19 -8.34 3.91
CA VAL A 152 0.65 -9.55 3.30
C VAL A 152 -0.55 -10.02 4.11
N LEU A 153 -1.68 -10.10 3.44
CA LEU A 153 -2.95 -10.53 4.02
C LEU A 153 -3.46 -11.78 3.31
N LYS A 154 -4.24 -12.57 4.04
CA LYS A 154 -4.99 -13.69 3.48
C LYS A 154 -6.47 -13.54 3.80
N LYS A 155 -7.33 -13.68 2.80
CA LYS A 155 -8.77 -13.70 3.04
C LYS A 155 -9.14 -14.97 3.82
N LYS A 156 -9.85 -14.79 4.94
CA LYS A 156 -10.33 -15.92 5.76
C LYS A 156 -11.29 -16.79 4.96
N THR A 157 -11.15 -18.08 5.12
CA THR A 157 -12.18 -19.05 4.69
C THR A 157 -13.23 -19.08 5.80
N VAL A 158 -14.37 -18.43 5.58
CA VAL A 158 -15.49 -18.53 6.53
C VAL A 158 -15.97 -19.98 6.51
N VAL A 159 -15.76 -20.71 7.59
CA VAL A 159 -16.49 -21.94 7.84
C VAL A 159 -17.86 -21.48 8.34
N GLU A 160 -18.87 -21.54 7.51
CA GLU A 160 -20.25 -21.45 7.96
C GLU A 160 -20.46 -22.65 8.90
N LEU A 161 -20.41 -22.40 10.22
CA LEU A 161 -20.94 -23.34 11.18
C LEU A 161 -22.45 -23.37 10.94
N SER A 162 -22.91 -24.33 10.16
CA SER A 162 -24.33 -24.71 10.13
C SER A 162 -24.68 -25.10 11.56
N ILE A 163 -25.36 -24.23 12.25
CA ILE A 163 -26.02 -24.57 13.52
C ILE A 163 -27.18 -25.46 13.11
N ILE A 164 -27.02 -26.77 13.35
CA ILE A 164 -28.07 -27.78 13.26
C ILE A 164 -28.97 -27.63 14.47
#